data_bfa7a4c24241dab12b36247fa22d4455
#
_entry.id   bfa7a4c24241dab12b36247fa22d4455
#
_cell.length_a   1.000
_cell.length_b   1.000
_cell.length_c   1.000
_cell.angle_alpha   90.00
_cell.angle_beta   90.00
_cell.angle_gamma   90.00
#
_symmetry.space_group_name_H-M   'P 1'
#
loop_
_entity.id
_entity.type
_entity.pdbx_description
1 polymer ?
#
loop_
_entity_poly.entity_id
_entity_poly.type
_entity_poly.pdbx_seq_one_letter_code
_entity_poly.pdbx_strand_id
1 'polypeptide(L)'
;MLNGTGAVATGLVFVIVLVTKFAAGAWIVVLAAPVIFLVMKAIAMHYRHVSEELRAPPAGVTLPARVHAVVLVSNLLAPTLRALAFAEATAPATIRAVKVAAEGEGDPLPAEWEERGVPVPLVVIESPYRETVRPVQLYLRQLRRDYPGDVISIIIPEYVVGHWWENLLHNQTALRLKARLLFEPWITVTSVPWVSGAPER
;
A
#
# COMPACT_ATOMS: atom_id res chain seq x y z
N MET A 1 -35.73 33.52 26.65
CA MET A 1 -36.50 32.84 27.72
C MET A 1 -37.31 31.64 27.22
N LEU A 2 -37.90 31.67 26.01
CA LEU A 2 -38.65 30.50 25.48
C LEU A 2 -37.85 29.18 25.36
N ASN A 3 -36.55 29.25 25.07
CA ASN A 3 -35.69 28.04 24.93
C ASN A 3 -35.43 27.32 26.26
N GLY A 4 -35.43 27.99 27.40
CA GLY A 4 -35.20 27.40 28.72
C GLY A 4 -36.41 26.63 29.22
N THR A 5 -37.62 27.16 29.07
CA THR A 5 -38.86 26.51 29.49
C THR A 5 -39.14 25.26 28.63
N GLY A 6 -38.87 25.33 27.33
CA GLY A 6 -38.97 24.16 26.45
C GLY A 6 -38.00 23.05 26.83
N ALA A 7 -36.74 23.37 27.15
CA ALA A 7 -35.75 22.39 27.57
C ALA A 7 -36.14 21.71 28.91
N VAL A 8 -36.67 22.47 29.87
CA VAL A 8 -37.14 21.91 31.15
C VAL A 8 -38.34 21.02 30.92
N ALA A 9 -39.32 21.41 30.13
CA ALA A 9 -40.49 20.61 29.85
C ALA A 9 -40.10 19.28 29.12
N THR A 10 -39.22 19.33 28.13
CA THR A 10 -38.72 18.15 27.41
C THR A 10 -37.92 17.24 28.35
N GLY A 11 -37.10 17.79 29.22
CA GLY A 11 -36.34 17.04 30.21
C GLY A 11 -37.25 16.32 31.21
N LEU A 12 -38.32 16.97 31.69
CA LEU A 12 -39.30 16.36 32.57
C LEU A 12 -40.02 15.19 31.90
N VAL A 13 -40.51 15.38 30.68
CA VAL A 13 -41.15 14.30 29.91
C VAL A 13 -40.19 13.13 29.69
N PHE A 14 -38.95 13.41 29.37
CA PHE A 14 -37.91 12.39 29.20
C PHE A 14 -37.74 11.55 30.46
N VAL A 15 -37.64 12.18 31.64
CA VAL A 15 -37.51 11.47 32.92
C VAL A 15 -38.73 10.62 33.21
N ILE A 16 -39.97 11.15 33.02
CA ILE A 16 -41.19 10.41 33.20
C ILE A 16 -41.26 9.17 32.31
N VAL A 17 -40.95 9.33 31.02
CA VAL A 17 -40.93 8.21 30.03
C VAL A 17 -39.88 7.18 30.43
N LEU A 18 -38.70 7.64 30.84
CA LEU A 18 -37.61 6.75 31.25
C LEU A 18 -38.04 5.88 32.44
N VAL A 19 -38.62 6.47 33.47
CA VAL A 19 -39.05 5.73 34.69
C VAL A 19 -40.22 4.80 34.41
N THR A 20 -41.23 5.24 33.67
CA THR A 20 -42.41 4.47 33.37
C THR A 20 -42.22 3.34 32.38
N LYS A 21 -41.28 3.51 31.42
CA LYS A 21 -40.97 2.54 30.36
C LYS A 21 -39.66 1.81 30.55
N PHE A 22 -39.01 1.96 31.71
CA PHE A 22 -37.70 1.36 31.97
C PHE A 22 -37.71 -0.15 31.74
N ALA A 23 -38.64 -0.88 32.35
CA ALA A 23 -38.80 -2.31 32.14
C ALA A 23 -39.26 -2.72 30.73
N ALA A 24 -39.84 -1.79 29.97
CA ALA A 24 -40.27 -2.01 28.59
C ALA A 24 -39.14 -1.69 27.54
N GLY A 25 -37.89 -1.49 27.99
CA GLY A 25 -36.74 -1.35 27.11
C GLY A 25 -36.13 0.08 27.03
N ALA A 26 -36.66 1.06 27.79
CA ALA A 26 -36.10 2.41 27.77
C ALA A 26 -34.64 2.47 28.31
N TRP A 27 -34.25 1.51 29.14
CA TRP A 27 -32.87 1.39 29.63
C TRP A 27 -31.84 1.18 28.48
N ILE A 28 -32.27 0.54 27.38
CA ILE A 28 -31.37 0.32 26.20
C ILE A 28 -30.95 1.66 25.64
N VAL A 29 -31.87 2.64 25.55
CA VAL A 29 -31.57 3.97 25.03
C VAL A 29 -30.58 4.70 25.95
N VAL A 30 -30.72 4.53 27.25
CA VAL A 30 -29.82 5.15 28.24
C VAL A 30 -28.41 4.62 28.15
N LEU A 31 -28.23 3.36 27.81
CA LEU A 31 -26.91 2.77 27.58
C LEU A 31 -26.40 3.06 26.15
N ALA A 32 -27.26 2.96 25.15
CA ALA A 32 -26.87 3.13 23.75
C ALA A 32 -26.47 4.59 23.44
N ALA A 33 -27.19 5.57 23.97
CA ALA A 33 -26.92 6.98 23.66
C ALA A 33 -25.48 7.42 24.08
N PRO A 34 -24.99 7.17 25.30
CA PRO A 34 -23.61 7.52 25.64
C PRO A 34 -22.58 6.69 24.87
N VAL A 35 -22.86 5.42 24.56
CA VAL A 35 -21.95 4.59 23.74
C VAL A 35 -21.82 5.20 22.34
N ILE A 36 -22.95 5.51 21.68
CA ILE A 36 -22.95 6.14 20.37
C ILE A 36 -22.24 7.50 20.44
N PHE A 37 -22.49 8.30 21.45
CA PHE A 37 -21.83 9.58 21.65
C PHE A 37 -20.31 9.44 21.79
N LEU A 38 -19.84 8.46 22.57
CA LEU A 38 -18.41 8.19 22.73
C LEU A 38 -17.76 7.73 21.41
N VAL A 39 -18.45 6.86 20.66
CA VAL A 39 -17.99 6.40 19.35
C VAL A 39 -17.89 7.60 18.38
N MET A 40 -18.93 8.42 18.31
CA MET A 40 -18.91 9.63 17.46
C MET A 40 -17.77 10.60 17.85
N LYS A 41 -17.56 10.78 19.17
CA LYS A 41 -16.47 11.63 19.67
C LYS A 41 -15.10 11.04 19.35
N ALA A 42 -14.92 9.72 19.49
CA ALA A 42 -13.68 9.05 19.13
C ALA A 42 -13.38 9.18 17.62
N ILE A 43 -14.39 9.00 16.77
CA ILE A 43 -14.29 9.20 15.33
C ILE A 43 -13.91 10.65 15.01
N ALA A 44 -14.60 11.63 15.63
CA ALA A 44 -14.31 13.06 15.40
C ALA A 44 -12.88 13.44 15.85
N MET A 45 -12.39 12.88 16.96
CA MET A 45 -11.01 13.09 17.41
C MET A 45 -10.00 12.46 16.45
N HIS A 46 -10.26 11.26 15.96
CA HIS A 46 -9.42 10.58 14.96
C HIS A 46 -9.31 11.41 13.68
N TYR A 47 -10.44 11.88 13.15
CA TYR A 47 -10.42 12.73 11.94
C TYR A 47 -9.69 14.05 12.12
N ARG A 48 -9.77 14.67 13.30
CA ARG A 48 -9.00 15.90 13.60
C ARG A 48 -7.50 15.62 13.60
N HIS A 49 -7.08 14.54 14.24
CA HIS A 49 -5.67 14.14 14.29
C HIS A 49 -5.12 13.86 12.88
N VAL A 50 -5.84 13.06 12.09
CA VAL A 50 -5.48 12.80 10.68
C VAL A 50 -5.45 14.08 9.85
N SER A 51 -6.42 15.02 10.06
CA SER A 51 -6.42 16.30 9.35
C SER A 51 -5.25 17.20 9.73
N GLU A 52 -4.74 17.12 10.95
CA GLU A 52 -3.55 17.86 11.38
C GLU A 52 -2.28 17.25 10.80
N GLU A 53 -2.17 15.92 10.77
CA GLU A 53 -1.03 15.21 10.15
C GLU A 53 -0.95 15.45 8.62
N LEU A 54 -2.10 15.57 7.95
CA LEU A 54 -2.18 15.81 6.51
C LEU A 54 -1.96 17.27 6.12
N ARG A 55 -1.83 18.19 7.07
CA ARG A 55 -1.51 19.59 6.74
C ARG A 55 -0.11 19.69 6.16
N ALA A 56 -0.01 20.28 4.98
CA ALA A 56 1.27 20.60 4.40
C ALA A 56 2.09 21.50 5.33
N PRO A 57 3.37 21.21 5.57
CA PRO A 57 4.21 22.07 6.41
C PRO A 57 4.29 23.48 5.82
N PRO A 58 4.22 24.52 6.66
CA PRO A 58 4.22 25.92 6.22
C PRO A 58 5.53 26.35 5.55
N ALA A 59 6.62 25.60 5.76
CA ALA A 59 7.95 25.91 5.24
C ALA A 59 8.24 25.41 3.79
N GLY A 60 7.22 25.02 3.05
CA GLY A 60 7.37 24.49 1.70
C GLY A 60 7.61 22.97 1.68
N VAL A 61 7.22 22.35 0.59
CA VAL A 61 7.42 20.90 0.36
C VAL A 61 8.79 20.72 -0.29
N THR A 62 9.69 20.05 0.42
CA THR A 62 10.94 19.55 -0.20
C THR A 62 10.55 18.37 -1.10
N LEU A 63 10.48 18.62 -2.40
CA LEU A 63 10.23 17.56 -3.36
C LEU A 63 11.47 16.68 -3.48
N PRO A 64 11.30 15.34 -3.58
CA PRO A 64 12.43 14.44 -3.81
C PRO A 64 13.11 14.81 -5.12
N ALA A 65 14.45 14.86 -5.09
CA ALA A 65 15.22 15.29 -6.26
C ALA A 65 15.28 14.23 -7.35
N ARG A 66 15.24 12.95 -6.97
CA ARG A 66 15.47 11.82 -7.89
C ARG A 66 14.58 10.64 -7.58
N VAL A 67 14.36 9.83 -8.61
CA VAL A 67 13.65 8.54 -8.49
C VAL A 67 14.60 7.42 -8.88
N HIS A 68 14.68 6.39 -8.06
CA HIS A 68 15.44 5.17 -8.35
C HIS A 68 14.45 4.04 -8.61
N ALA A 69 14.48 3.48 -9.83
CA ALA A 69 13.59 2.39 -10.23
C ALA A 69 14.18 1.02 -9.89
N VAL A 70 13.38 0.18 -9.26
CA VAL A 70 13.70 -1.21 -8.96
C VAL A 70 12.64 -2.09 -9.59
N VAL A 71 12.99 -2.83 -10.63
CA VAL A 71 12.08 -3.76 -11.33
C VAL A 71 12.25 -5.15 -10.73
N LEU A 72 11.18 -5.70 -10.15
CA LEU A 72 11.21 -7.09 -9.67
C LEU A 72 11.06 -8.04 -10.85
N VAL A 73 11.99 -8.99 -10.95
CA VAL A 73 12.01 -9.95 -12.04
C VAL A 73 12.04 -11.38 -11.51
N SER A 74 11.27 -12.26 -12.13
CA SER A 74 11.30 -13.70 -11.85
C SER A 74 11.88 -14.48 -13.02
N ASN A 75 11.65 -14.02 -14.23
CA ASN A 75 12.07 -14.61 -15.51
C ASN A 75 12.16 -13.50 -16.56
N LEU A 76 12.71 -13.81 -17.73
CA LEU A 76 12.86 -12.85 -18.84
C LEU A 76 11.75 -13.07 -19.89
N LEU A 77 10.49 -12.90 -19.47
CA LEU A 77 9.32 -12.98 -20.35
C LEU A 77 8.76 -11.60 -20.70
N ALA A 78 7.79 -11.57 -21.61
CA ALA A 78 7.16 -10.35 -22.09
C ALA A 78 6.67 -9.38 -20.97
N PRO A 79 6.05 -9.83 -19.87
CA PRO A 79 5.70 -8.95 -18.77
C PRO A 79 6.90 -8.22 -18.15
N THR A 80 8.03 -8.93 -18.00
CA THR A 80 9.27 -8.36 -17.46
C THR A 80 9.87 -7.31 -18.41
N LEU A 81 9.93 -7.61 -19.70
CA LEU A 81 10.42 -6.66 -20.70
C LEU A 81 9.56 -5.40 -20.76
N ARG A 82 8.23 -5.57 -20.66
CA ARG A 82 7.31 -4.41 -20.59
C ARG A 82 7.53 -3.59 -19.33
N ALA A 83 7.77 -4.21 -18.18
CA ALA A 83 8.04 -3.51 -16.94
C ALA A 83 9.38 -2.75 -16.99
N LEU A 84 10.41 -3.32 -17.63
CA LEU A 84 11.68 -2.64 -17.88
C LEU A 84 11.51 -1.44 -18.81
N ALA A 85 10.81 -1.60 -19.94
CA ALA A 85 10.51 -0.51 -20.84
C ALA A 85 9.70 0.61 -20.16
N PHE A 86 8.75 0.27 -19.32
CA PHE A 86 8.01 1.23 -18.50
C PHE A 86 8.95 1.96 -17.54
N ALA A 87 9.85 1.24 -16.86
CA ALA A 87 10.83 1.83 -15.95
C ALA A 87 11.72 2.85 -16.67
N GLU A 88 12.23 2.51 -17.86
CA GLU A 88 13.03 3.42 -18.71
C GLU A 88 12.23 4.66 -19.12
N ALA A 89 10.98 4.48 -19.53
CA ALA A 89 10.10 5.58 -19.94
C ALA A 89 9.82 6.59 -18.82
N THR A 90 9.95 6.20 -17.54
CA THR A 90 9.84 7.12 -16.41
C THR A 90 11.09 7.96 -16.16
N ALA A 91 12.17 7.75 -16.94
CA ALA A 91 13.45 8.45 -16.86
C ALA A 91 13.99 8.58 -15.41
N PRO A 92 14.12 7.49 -14.65
CA PRO A 92 14.63 7.54 -13.29
C PRO A 92 16.15 7.80 -13.29
N ALA A 93 16.69 8.23 -12.15
CA ALA A 93 18.12 8.44 -11.98
C ALA A 93 18.94 7.14 -12.11
N THR A 94 18.37 6.02 -11.64
CA THR A 94 18.94 4.68 -11.83
C THR A 94 17.82 3.64 -12.02
N ILE A 95 18.13 2.62 -12.82
CA ILE A 95 17.27 1.43 -12.97
C ILE A 95 18.07 0.21 -12.55
N ARG A 96 17.44 -0.68 -11.78
CA ARG A 96 17.98 -1.99 -11.40
C ARG A 96 16.90 -3.05 -11.51
N ALA A 97 17.24 -4.19 -12.10
CA ALA A 97 16.41 -5.39 -12.02
C ALA A 97 16.81 -6.18 -10.78
N VAL A 98 15.84 -6.65 -10.01
CA VAL A 98 16.09 -7.40 -8.78
C VAL A 98 15.34 -8.72 -8.85
N LYS A 99 16.09 -9.81 -8.68
CA LYS A 99 15.57 -11.17 -8.55
C LYS A 99 15.85 -11.71 -7.17
N VAL A 100 14.88 -12.41 -6.59
CA VAL A 100 15.09 -13.24 -5.40
C VAL A 100 15.19 -14.69 -5.85
N ALA A 101 16.36 -15.29 -5.64
CA ALA A 101 16.64 -16.68 -5.99
C ALA A 101 16.66 -17.55 -4.71
N ALA A 102 16.30 -18.81 -4.83
CA ALA A 102 16.49 -19.78 -3.75
C ALA A 102 17.98 -20.14 -3.66
N GLU A 103 18.49 -20.24 -2.42
CA GLU A 103 19.87 -20.62 -2.16
C GLU A 103 20.16 -22.03 -2.69
N GLY A 104 21.25 -22.19 -3.45
CA GLY A 104 21.69 -23.48 -3.99
C GLY A 104 20.97 -23.99 -5.24
N GLU A 105 19.94 -23.29 -5.74
CA GLU A 105 19.36 -23.59 -7.05
C GLU A 105 20.11 -22.81 -8.13
N GLY A 106 20.64 -23.50 -9.14
CA GLY A 106 21.22 -22.86 -10.33
C GLY A 106 20.13 -22.05 -11.06
N ASP A 107 20.24 -20.73 -11.00
CA ASP A 107 19.27 -19.84 -11.64
C ASP A 107 19.71 -19.55 -13.08
N PRO A 108 18.92 -19.88 -14.10
CA PRO A 108 19.27 -19.61 -15.51
C PRO A 108 19.16 -18.13 -15.88
N LEU A 109 18.45 -17.32 -15.10
CA LEU A 109 18.15 -15.93 -15.46
C LEU A 109 19.40 -15.04 -15.65
N PRO A 110 20.46 -15.10 -14.83
CA PRO A 110 21.64 -14.28 -15.04
C PRO A 110 22.31 -14.54 -16.40
N ALA A 111 22.43 -15.83 -16.77
CA ALA A 111 23.00 -16.21 -18.07
C ALA A 111 22.12 -15.76 -19.24
N GLU A 112 20.80 -15.96 -19.13
CA GLU A 112 19.84 -15.49 -20.13
C GLU A 112 19.82 -13.96 -20.26
N TRP A 113 20.05 -13.24 -19.15
CA TRP A 113 20.10 -11.78 -19.08
C TRP A 113 21.29 -11.22 -19.86
N GLU A 114 22.46 -11.83 -19.68
CA GLU A 114 23.69 -11.48 -20.40
C GLU A 114 23.59 -11.88 -21.90
N GLU A 115 23.09 -13.06 -22.20
CA GLU A 115 22.93 -13.55 -23.58
C GLU A 115 22.03 -12.64 -24.40
N ARG A 116 20.95 -12.13 -23.80
CA ARG A 116 20.02 -11.20 -24.44
C ARG A 116 20.48 -9.74 -24.41
N GLY A 117 21.60 -9.44 -23.77
CA GLY A 117 22.16 -8.09 -23.70
C GLY A 117 21.22 -7.06 -23.08
N VAL A 118 20.48 -7.43 -22.02
CA VAL A 118 19.56 -6.49 -21.36
C VAL A 118 20.36 -5.35 -20.71
N PRO A 119 20.15 -4.07 -21.07
CA PRO A 119 21.00 -2.96 -20.64
C PRO A 119 20.81 -2.53 -19.18
N VAL A 120 19.93 -3.21 -18.43
CA VAL A 120 19.64 -2.93 -17.02
C VAL A 120 20.43 -3.90 -16.14
N PRO A 121 21.19 -3.41 -15.13
CA PRO A 121 21.93 -4.29 -14.21
C PRO A 121 20.99 -5.17 -13.41
N LEU A 122 21.28 -6.48 -13.39
CA LEU A 122 20.56 -7.49 -12.63
C LEU A 122 21.23 -7.69 -11.26
N VAL A 123 20.47 -7.57 -10.20
CA VAL A 123 20.86 -7.88 -8.82
C VAL A 123 20.11 -9.14 -8.38
N VAL A 124 20.86 -10.19 -8.05
CA VAL A 124 20.29 -11.42 -7.51
C VAL A 124 20.45 -11.42 -5.99
N ILE A 125 19.34 -11.61 -5.29
CA ILE A 125 19.29 -11.70 -3.83
C ILE A 125 18.98 -13.14 -3.47
N GLU A 126 19.89 -13.80 -2.77
CA GLU A 126 19.68 -15.15 -2.31
C GLU A 126 18.77 -15.19 -1.08
N SER A 127 17.85 -16.15 -1.06
CA SER A 127 16.92 -16.35 0.05
C SER A 127 16.83 -17.83 0.41
N PRO A 128 17.18 -18.21 1.67
CA PRO A 128 17.24 -19.62 2.07
C PRO A 128 15.88 -20.33 2.08
N TYR A 129 14.76 -19.59 2.12
CA TYR A 129 13.41 -20.17 2.28
C TYR A 129 12.45 -19.84 1.14
N ARG A 130 12.92 -19.47 -0.04
CA ARG A 130 12.07 -18.98 -1.16
C ARG A 130 11.15 -17.81 -0.74
N GLU A 131 11.49 -17.14 0.35
CA GLU A 131 10.78 -15.96 0.81
C GLU A 131 11.20 -14.75 -0.03
N THR A 132 10.26 -14.12 -0.71
CA THR A 132 10.56 -12.97 -1.59
C THR A 132 10.43 -11.64 -0.87
N VAL A 133 9.52 -11.53 0.10
CA VAL A 133 9.12 -10.24 0.66
C VAL A 133 10.20 -9.62 1.53
N ARG A 134 10.75 -10.38 2.48
CA ARG A 134 11.75 -9.88 3.43
C ARG A 134 13.08 -9.50 2.79
N PRO A 135 13.67 -10.32 1.88
CA PRO A 135 14.90 -9.94 1.18
C PRO A 135 14.73 -8.66 0.37
N VAL A 136 13.62 -8.51 -0.34
CA VAL A 136 13.32 -7.28 -1.08
C VAL A 136 13.21 -6.08 -0.15
N GLN A 137 12.50 -6.20 0.98
CA GLN A 137 12.42 -5.10 1.96
C GLN A 137 13.79 -4.70 2.50
N LEU A 138 14.64 -5.67 2.83
CA LEU A 138 16.01 -5.39 3.32
C LEU A 138 16.84 -4.65 2.27
N TYR A 139 16.79 -5.11 1.02
CA TYR A 139 17.45 -4.47 -0.10
C TYR A 139 16.98 -3.02 -0.30
N LEU A 140 15.67 -2.79 -0.25
CA LEU A 140 15.11 -1.44 -0.40
C LEU A 140 15.50 -0.51 0.75
N ARG A 141 15.54 -1.04 1.98
CA ARG A 141 16.01 -0.27 3.13
C ARG A 141 17.49 0.09 3.02
N GLN A 142 18.31 -0.80 2.45
CA GLN A 142 19.71 -0.50 2.15
C GLN A 142 19.79 0.58 1.06
N LEU A 143 19.08 0.41 -0.05
CA LEU A 143 19.07 1.38 -1.15
C LEU A 143 18.62 2.77 -0.66
N ARG A 144 17.67 2.82 0.26
CA ARG A 144 17.23 4.07 0.88
C ARG A 144 18.30 4.74 1.74
N ARG A 145 19.16 3.96 2.41
CA ARG A 145 20.31 4.52 3.15
C ARG A 145 21.35 5.10 2.22
N ASP A 146 21.52 4.48 1.05
CA ASP A 146 22.46 4.93 0.03
C ASP A 146 21.99 6.23 -0.66
N TYR A 147 20.67 6.43 -0.74
CA TYR A 147 20.02 7.59 -1.38
C TYR A 147 19.04 8.30 -0.44
N PRO A 148 19.53 8.98 0.60
CA PRO A 148 18.67 9.68 1.55
C PRO A 148 17.98 10.88 0.88
N GLY A 149 16.65 10.94 1.00
CA GLY A 149 15.84 12.01 0.41
C GLY A 149 15.31 11.75 -1.00
N ASP A 150 15.74 10.68 -1.66
CA ASP A 150 15.22 10.26 -2.95
C ASP A 150 14.04 9.27 -2.81
N VAL A 151 13.24 9.13 -3.85
CA VAL A 151 12.14 8.14 -3.92
C VAL A 151 12.63 6.86 -4.56
N ILE A 152 12.28 5.72 -3.97
CA ILE A 152 12.48 4.41 -4.57
C ILE A 152 11.15 3.95 -5.17
N SER A 153 11.12 3.75 -6.48
CA SER A 153 9.97 3.22 -7.21
C SER A 153 10.17 1.74 -7.49
N ILE A 154 9.38 0.91 -6.83
CA ILE A 154 9.31 -0.52 -7.13
C ILE A 154 8.31 -0.75 -8.26
N ILE A 155 8.75 -1.47 -9.28
CA ILE A 155 7.95 -1.82 -10.44
C ILE A 155 7.77 -3.33 -10.46
N ILE A 156 6.53 -3.77 -10.41
CA ILE A 156 6.16 -5.18 -10.33
C ILE A 156 5.46 -5.56 -11.64
N PRO A 157 6.05 -6.42 -12.48
CA PRO A 157 5.33 -7.00 -13.61
C PRO A 157 4.23 -7.92 -13.09
N GLU A 158 3.01 -7.70 -13.54
CA GLU A 158 1.85 -8.53 -13.15
C GLU A 158 1.24 -9.17 -14.39
N TYR A 159 1.15 -10.49 -14.36
CA TYR A 159 0.39 -11.23 -15.35
C TYR A 159 -1.08 -11.24 -14.95
N VAL A 160 -1.92 -10.64 -15.79
CA VAL A 160 -3.37 -10.57 -15.58
C VAL A 160 -4.04 -11.67 -16.39
N VAL A 161 -4.57 -12.69 -15.71
CA VAL A 161 -5.40 -13.72 -16.31
C VAL A 161 -6.81 -13.18 -16.60
N GLY A 162 -7.50 -13.76 -17.58
CA GLY A 162 -8.75 -13.24 -18.12
C GLY A 162 -9.90 -13.08 -17.12
N HIS A 163 -9.87 -13.78 -15.98
CA HIS A 163 -10.93 -13.69 -14.98
C HIS A 163 -10.38 -13.11 -13.66
N TRP A 164 -11.08 -12.11 -13.11
CA TRP A 164 -10.66 -11.38 -11.92
C TRP A 164 -10.44 -12.25 -10.67
N TRP A 165 -11.19 -13.35 -10.51
CA TRP A 165 -11.06 -14.28 -9.38
C TRP A 165 -9.82 -15.18 -9.48
N GLU A 166 -9.31 -15.46 -10.67
CA GLU A 166 -8.07 -16.20 -10.88
C GLU A 166 -6.85 -15.40 -10.43
N ASN A 167 -6.90 -14.07 -10.61
CA ASN A 167 -5.86 -13.16 -10.14
C ASN A 167 -5.68 -13.21 -8.61
N LEU A 168 -6.77 -13.40 -7.86
CA LEU A 168 -6.71 -13.47 -6.39
C LEU A 168 -5.93 -14.72 -5.92
N LEU A 169 -6.01 -15.81 -6.66
CA LEU A 169 -5.34 -17.07 -6.33
C LEU A 169 -3.86 -17.09 -6.74
N HIS A 170 -3.50 -16.44 -7.84
CA HIS A 170 -2.15 -16.53 -8.41
C HIS A 170 -1.19 -15.41 -7.98
N ASN A 171 -1.69 -14.27 -7.51
CA ASN A 171 -0.86 -13.09 -7.27
C ASN A 171 -0.62 -12.75 -5.79
N GLN A 172 -0.69 -13.74 -4.91
CA GLN A 172 -0.59 -13.51 -3.45
C GLN A 172 0.76 -12.91 -3.02
N THR A 173 1.87 -13.26 -3.67
CA THR A 173 3.20 -12.73 -3.33
C THR A 173 3.32 -11.25 -3.65
N ALA A 174 2.85 -10.83 -4.81
CA ALA A 174 2.82 -9.42 -5.21
C ALA A 174 1.90 -8.61 -4.28
N LEU A 175 0.73 -9.14 -3.93
CA LEU A 175 -0.20 -8.50 -3.01
C LEU A 175 0.38 -8.34 -1.60
N ARG A 176 1.03 -9.38 -1.06
CA ARG A 176 1.71 -9.33 0.24
C ARG A 176 2.85 -8.31 0.25
N LEU A 177 3.63 -8.28 -0.83
CA LEU A 177 4.73 -7.33 -0.98
C LEU A 177 4.19 -5.89 -1.02
N LYS A 178 3.17 -5.62 -1.84
CA LYS A 178 2.50 -4.30 -1.90
C LYS A 178 1.98 -3.88 -0.55
N ALA A 179 1.26 -4.76 0.15
CA ALA A 179 0.70 -4.46 1.47
C ALA A 179 1.79 -4.11 2.50
N ARG A 180 2.93 -4.77 2.46
CA ARG A 180 4.05 -4.48 3.36
C ARG A 180 4.80 -3.20 2.99
N LEU A 181 4.99 -2.94 1.70
CA LEU A 181 5.69 -1.75 1.22
C LEU A 181 4.86 -0.46 1.36
N LEU A 182 3.53 -0.57 1.46
CA LEU A 182 2.64 0.58 1.69
C LEU A 182 2.99 1.36 2.97
N PHE A 183 3.57 0.69 3.97
CA PHE A 183 3.96 1.30 5.24
C PHE A 183 5.42 1.79 5.26
N GLU A 184 6.17 1.62 4.16
CA GLU A 184 7.54 2.11 4.06
C GLU A 184 7.52 3.53 3.43
N PRO A 185 7.91 4.57 4.17
CA PRO A 185 7.92 5.94 3.64
C PRO A 185 8.95 6.07 2.50
N TRP A 186 8.63 6.89 1.49
CA TRP A 186 9.47 7.15 0.31
C TRP A 186 9.64 5.97 -0.65
N ILE A 187 8.86 4.91 -0.50
CA ILE A 187 8.76 3.82 -1.45
C ILE A 187 7.43 3.92 -2.18
N THR A 188 7.48 3.97 -3.50
CA THR A 188 6.30 3.86 -4.35
C THR A 188 6.23 2.48 -4.98
N VAL A 189 5.04 1.94 -5.15
CA VAL A 189 4.84 0.62 -5.77
C VAL A 189 3.98 0.79 -7.00
N THR A 190 4.52 0.42 -8.15
CA THR A 190 3.84 0.49 -9.44
C THR A 190 3.66 -0.92 -9.99
N SER A 191 2.45 -1.28 -10.38
CA SER A 191 2.17 -2.52 -11.08
C SER A 191 2.08 -2.26 -12.56
N VAL A 192 2.80 -3.06 -13.34
CA VAL A 192 2.73 -3.03 -14.80
C VAL A 192 1.99 -4.28 -15.27
N PRO A 193 0.70 -4.17 -15.62
CA PRO A 193 -0.10 -5.32 -16.01
C PRO A 193 0.26 -5.78 -17.43
N TRP A 194 0.32 -7.10 -17.61
CA TRP A 194 0.34 -7.78 -18.88
C TRP A 194 -0.95 -8.57 -19.05
N VAL A 195 -1.79 -8.16 -19.97
CA VAL A 195 -3.06 -8.83 -20.26
C VAL A 195 -2.84 -9.80 -21.42
N SER A 196 -3.11 -11.08 -21.20
CA SER A 196 -3.05 -12.10 -22.24
C SER A 196 -4.09 -11.83 -23.33
N GLY A 197 -3.67 -11.83 -24.60
CA GLY A 197 -4.58 -11.62 -25.74
C GLY A 197 -4.90 -10.17 -26.08
N ALA A 198 -4.30 -9.18 -25.42
CA ALA A 198 -4.38 -7.80 -25.85
C ALA A 198 -3.56 -7.62 -27.16
N PRO A 199 -4.10 -6.97 -28.21
CA PRO A 199 -3.34 -6.71 -29.42
C PRO A 199 -2.16 -5.79 -29.08
N GLU A 200 -0.94 -6.21 -29.43
CA GLU A 200 0.24 -5.36 -29.42
C GLU A 200 0.03 -4.23 -30.44
N ARG A 201 -0.02 -3.00 -29.98
CA ARG A 201 -0.03 -1.79 -30.83
C ARG A 201 1.37 -1.25 -30.94
#